data_b0c05dcbbe60236d66247bf678d2b7a6
#
_entry.id   b0c05dcbbe60236d66247bf678d2b7a6
#
_cell.length_a   1.000
_cell.length_b   1.000
_cell.length_c   1.000
_cell.angle_alpha   90.00
_cell.angle_beta   90.00
_cell.angle_gamma   90.00
#
_symmetry.space_group_name_H-M   'P 1'
#
loop_
_entity.id
_entity.type
_entity.pdbx_description
1 polymer ?
#
loop_
_entity_poly.entity_id
_entity_poly.type
_entity_poly.pdbx_seq_one_letter_code
_entity_poly.pdbx_strand_id
1 'polypeptide(L)'
;MDSTFSLRRLAVATLLCASPALISAQAENKAAALQSCLTTAGVRNVISTDATWADETTGFQKRIKVDPAAISFPENKDQVALSLDCARNASTSVSPLGAAHSFQAYGFGNPGSLVISMAAFNSVSFDAATNRLTYGGGTHVGPVLKYLWDNHGRHFPHVRGAHVGLAGSSIGGGYGSSSRHLGTPMDNLESVEYMLYNGTIVNAAKGSDLFWAAQGAGASYGVLLSVTTNTHKPLFETAVNFTINGGQLDSTAAAKAVIAIQDFSLSKDCPDELALRWSLSGPPYTGTGYFYGNPADFDTVIAPLVTALKAIGSNATVAKTELPFWDMEVAVAGAGMNQPNGGTLGGRSFYTQALTITTDHPLTEAQAKTLYESTTIAFNRTDLRKSGFLDLWGGVSRDIADADTAYAHGKNLWLIRWEANSVDATSYPADGTTYMKGLIKPFEDALVAGGAPLRGFVNYADTELSEAEWSSRLYGSNFDRLKQLKTVYDPEGVFVNHKQAIPLP
;
A
#
# COMPACT_ATOMS: atom_id res chain seq x y z
N MET A 1 -33.40 -48.50 -45.95
CA MET A 1 -32.07 -48.88 -46.44
C MET A 1 -31.43 -47.61 -46.87
N ASP A 2 -30.54 -47.16 -46.10
CA ASP A 2 -29.20 -46.58 -46.35
C ASP A 2 -28.75 -45.83 -45.13
N SER A 3 -27.76 -46.44 -44.53
CA SER A 3 -27.05 -45.93 -43.35
C SER A 3 -25.90 -45.05 -43.82
N THR A 4 -25.85 -43.78 -43.43
CA THR A 4 -24.66 -42.94 -43.55
C THR A 4 -24.11 -42.63 -42.16
N PHE A 5 -23.01 -43.32 -41.82
CA PHE A 5 -22.19 -43.05 -40.68
C PHE A 5 -21.39 -41.76 -40.93
N SER A 6 -21.63 -40.70 -40.12
CA SER A 6 -20.81 -39.50 -40.09
C SER A 6 -19.68 -39.67 -39.08
N LEU A 7 -18.46 -39.78 -39.57
CA LEU A 7 -17.22 -39.74 -38.79
C LEU A 7 -16.97 -38.31 -38.29
N ARG A 8 -17.24 -38.04 -37.02
CA ARG A 8 -16.74 -36.84 -36.32
C ARG A 8 -15.24 -37.02 -36.03
N ARG A 9 -14.42 -36.21 -36.68
CA ARG A 9 -13.00 -36.08 -36.34
C ARG A 9 -12.87 -35.41 -34.97
N LEU A 10 -12.39 -36.15 -33.98
CA LEU A 10 -11.86 -35.59 -32.72
C LEU A 10 -10.55 -34.88 -33.04
N ALA A 11 -10.55 -33.55 -32.94
CA ALA A 11 -9.30 -32.79 -32.89
C ALA A 11 -8.73 -32.92 -31.47
N VAL A 12 -7.70 -33.73 -31.30
CA VAL A 12 -6.91 -33.79 -30.07
C VAL A 12 -6.00 -32.54 -30.07
N ALA A 13 -6.34 -31.55 -29.25
CA ALA A 13 -5.44 -30.44 -28.96
C ALA A 13 -4.28 -30.96 -28.09
N THR A 14 -3.14 -31.20 -28.71
CA THR A 14 -1.89 -31.51 -27.98
C THR A 14 -1.44 -30.22 -27.29
N LEU A 15 -1.66 -30.10 -25.98
CA LEU A 15 -0.98 -29.10 -25.16
C LEU A 15 0.52 -29.49 -25.16
N LEU A 16 1.33 -28.73 -25.90
CA LEU A 16 2.79 -28.80 -25.83
C LEU A 16 3.20 -28.14 -24.48
N CYS A 17 3.35 -28.93 -23.43
CA CYS A 17 4.09 -28.53 -22.24
C CYS A 17 5.56 -28.34 -22.64
N ALA A 18 6.00 -27.08 -22.75
CA ALA A 18 7.41 -26.79 -22.96
C ALA A 18 8.23 -27.39 -21.80
N SER A 19 9.34 -28.03 -22.09
CA SER A 19 10.20 -28.59 -21.05
C SER A 19 10.84 -27.48 -20.21
N PRO A 20 11.13 -27.70 -18.90
CA PRO A 20 11.77 -26.70 -18.03
C PRO A 20 13.06 -26.12 -18.63
N ALA A 21 13.83 -26.92 -19.38
CA ALA A 21 15.05 -26.49 -20.07
C ALA A 21 14.78 -25.48 -21.22
N LEU A 22 13.65 -25.62 -21.94
CA LEU A 22 13.26 -24.67 -22.98
C LEU A 22 12.80 -23.34 -22.38
N ILE A 23 12.10 -23.37 -21.22
CA ILE A 23 11.66 -22.18 -20.50
C ILE A 23 12.88 -21.41 -19.94
N SER A 24 13.87 -22.12 -19.38
CA SER A 24 15.12 -21.53 -18.89
C SER A 24 15.92 -20.87 -20.01
N ALA A 25 16.11 -21.54 -21.13
CA ALA A 25 16.85 -21.02 -22.29
C ALA A 25 16.15 -19.78 -22.90
N GLN A 26 14.82 -19.74 -22.87
CA GLN A 26 14.05 -18.61 -23.38
C GLN A 26 14.13 -17.39 -22.44
N ALA A 27 14.16 -17.61 -21.12
CA ALA A 27 14.35 -16.56 -20.13
C ALA A 27 15.77 -15.96 -20.19
N GLU A 28 16.81 -16.80 -20.30
CA GLU A 28 18.20 -16.37 -20.48
C GLU A 28 18.41 -15.56 -21.77
N ASN A 29 17.79 -15.98 -22.88
CA ASN A 29 17.83 -15.24 -24.14
C ASN A 29 17.15 -13.85 -24.03
N LYS A 30 16.04 -13.76 -23.29
CA LYS A 30 15.35 -12.48 -23.04
C LYS A 30 16.22 -11.54 -22.20
N ALA A 31 16.82 -12.02 -21.12
CA ALA A 31 17.70 -11.24 -20.27
C ALA A 31 18.91 -10.69 -21.06
N ALA A 32 19.56 -11.53 -21.85
CA ALA A 32 20.68 -11.14 -22.71
C ALA A 32 20.26 -10.08 -23.78
N ALA A 33 19.08 -10.24 -24.38
CA ALA A 33 18.56 -9.30 -25.36
C ALA A 33 18.28 -7.93 -24.72
N LEU A 34 17.68 -7.90 -23.53
CA LEU A 34 17.46 -6.68 -22.76
C LEU A 34 18.79 -6.01 -22.39
N GLN A 35 19.75 -6.78 -21.85
CA GLN A 35 21.06 -6.27 -21.49
C GLN A 35 21.78 -5.62 -22.69
N SER A 36 21.78 -6.31 -23.84
CA SER A 36 22.41 -5.80 -25.08
C SER A 36 21.76 -4.50 -25.54
N CYS A 37 20.42 -4.44 -25.57
CA CYS A 37 19.68 -3.24 -25.96
C CYS A 37 19.98 -2.06 -25.03
N LEU A 38 19.84 -2.25 -23.71
CA LEU A 38 20.07 -1.23 -22.69
C LEU A 38 21.51 -0.73 -22.69
N THR A 39 22.49 -1.62 -22.85
CA THR A 39 23.91 -1.25 -22.95
C THR A 39 24.19 -0.43 -24.19
N THR A 40 23.61 -0.81 -25.34
CA THR A 40 23.73 -0.06 -26.60
C THR A 40 23.07 1.31 -26.48
N ALA A 41 21.97 1.41 -25.72
CA ALA A 41 21.28 2.67 -25.43
C ALA A 41 21.99 3.54 -24.38
N GLY A 42 23.11 3.08 -23.80
CA GLY A 42 23.86 3.82 -22.76
C GLY A 42 23.13 3.85 -21.41
N VAL A 43 22.25 2.89 -21.12
CA VAL A 43 21.54 2.79 -19.85
C VAL A 43 22.21 1.72 -18.96
N ARG A 44 22.65 2.11 -17.76
CA ARG A 44 23.16 1.13 -16.77
C ARG A 44 22.11 0.06 -16.52
N ASN A 45 22.53 -1.19 -16.50
CA ASN A 45 21.62 -2.31 -16.28
C ASN A 45 22.34 -3.49 -15.66
N VAL A 46 21.56 -4.41 -15.07
CA VAL A 46 22.04 -5.68 -14.51
C VAL A 46 21.08 -6.82 -14.85
N ILE A 47 21.63 -8.04 -14.98
CA ILE A 47 20.91 -9.30 -15.13
C ILE A 47 21.36 -10.30 -14.08
N SER A 48 20.74 -11.48 -13.99
CA SER A 48 20.98 -12.48 -12.94
C SER A 48 22.42 -13.02 -12.84
N THR A 49 23.24 -12.82 -13.86
CA THR A 49 24.67 -13.21 -13.86
C THR A 49 25.61 -12.14 -13.32
N ASP A 50 25.11 -10.92 -13.06
CA ASP A 50 25.92 -9.83 -12.55
C ASP A 50 26.14 -9.95 -11.03
N ALA A 51 27.31 -9.57 -10.55
CA ALA A 51 27.71 -9.71 -9.15
C ALA A 51 26.81 -8.92 -8.17
N THR A 52 26.22 -7.82 -8.62
CA THR A 52 25.34 -6.95 -7.79
C THR A 52 23.88 -7.38 -7.82
N TRP A 53 23.52 -8.39 -8.59
CA TRP A 53 22.13 -8.81 -8.80
C TRP A 53 21.36 -9.08 -7.50
N ALA A 54 22.00 -9.78 -6.56
CA ALA A 54 21.36 -10.12 -5.29
C ALA A 54 20.99 -8.88 -4.47
N ASP A 55 21.83 -7.85 -4.49
CA ASP A 55 21.58 -6.59 -3.78
C ASP A 55 20.50 -5.79 -4.49
N GLU A 56 20.55 -5.69 -5.82
CA GLU A 56 19.60 -4.92 -6.63
C GLU A 56 18.19 -5.56 -6.68
N THR A 57 18.06 -6.85 -6.37
CA THR A 57 16.78 -7.56 -6.23
C THR A 57 16.30 -7.69 -4.79
N THR A 58 17.00 -7.09 -3.84
CA THR A 58 16.60 -7.11 -2.43
C THR A 58 15.57 -6.02 -2.14
N GLY A 59 14.38 -6.43 -1.68
CA GLY A 59 13.29 -5.55 -1.26
C GLY A 59 12.92 -5.72 0.21
N PHE A 60 11.94 -4.92 0.66
CA PHE A 60 11.38 -5.02 2.01
C PHE A 60 10.69 -6.36 2.25
N GLN A 61 9.98 -6.89 1.25
CA GLN A 61 9.30 -8.19 1.31
C GLN A 61 10.24 -9.30 0.87
N LYS A 62 10.64 -10.18 1.81
CA LYS A 62 11.56 -11.30 1.55
C LYS A 62 10.85 -12.64 1.33
N ARG A 63 9.56 -12.77 1.68
CA ARG A 63 8.78 -13.99 1.43
C ARG A 63 8.58 -14.27 -0.05
N ILE A 64 8.37 -13.21 -0.82
CA ILE A 64 8.07 -13.30 -2.25
C ILE A 64 9.38 -13.27 -3.02
N LYS A 65 9.64 -14.37 -3.73
CA LYS A 65 10.80 -14.47 -4.62
C LYS A 65 10.53 -13.64 -5.87
N VAL A 66 11.46 -12.75 -6.17
CA VAL A 66 11.41 -11.90 -7.37
C VAL A 66 12.36 -12.47 -8.44
N ASP A 67 11.95 -12.39 -9.71
CA ASP A 67 12.69 -12.98 -10.82
C ASP A 67 12.53 -12.13 -12.11
N PRO A 68 12.90 -10.84 -12.09
CA PRO A 68 12.88 -10.03 -13.30
C PRO A 68 13.97 -10.49 -14.28
N ALA A 69 13.78 -10.22 -15.58
CA ALA A 69 14.80 -10.54 -16.59
C ALA A 69 16.01 -9.60 -16.53
N ALA A 70 15.76 -8.30 -16.23
CA ALA A 70 16.79 -7.30 -16.08
C ALA A 70 16.30 -6.15 -15.21
N ILE A 71 17.21 -5.37 -14.65
CA ILE A 71 16.95 -4.09 -14.00
C ILE A 71 17.72 -3.00 -14.76
N SER A 72 17.04 -1.94 -15.21
CA SER A 72 17.65 -0.75 -15.78
C SER A 72 17.68 0.39 -14.75
N PHE A 73 18.69 1.26 -14.84
CA PHE A 73 18.93 2.37 -13.93
C PHE A 73 19.04 3.67 -14.73
N PRO A 74 17.92 4.19 -15.26
CA PRO A 74 17.92 5.44 -16.01
C PRO A 74 18.21 6.63 -15.08
N GLU A 75 19.00 7.58 -15.58
CA GLU A 75 19.37 8.81 -14.86
C GLU A 75 18.52 10.01 -15.29
N ASN A 76 17.81 9.89 -16.41
CA ASN A 76 16.95 10.94 -16.98
C ASN A 76 15.77 10.36 -17.77
N LYS A 77 14.85 11.23 -18.20
CA LYS A 77 13.63 10.82 -18.89
C LYS A 77 13.91 10.14 -20.25
N ASP A 78 14.95 10.57 -20.97
CA ASP A 78 15.31 9.94 -22.25
C ASP A 78 15.75 8.49 -22.05
N GLN A 79 16.51 8.20 -21.00
CA GLN A 79 16.91 6.84 -20.66
C GLN A 79 15.74 5.97 -20.18
N VAL A 80 14.69 6.57 -19.55
CA VAL A 80 13.44 5.84 -19.26
C VAL A 80 12.75 5.45 -20.56
N ALA A 81 12.64 6.36 -21.53
CA ALA A 81 12.07 6.08 -22.85
C ALA A 81 12.83 4.97 -23.58
N LEU A 82 14.17 5.03 -23.60
CA LEU A 82 15.02 3.98 -24.17
C LEU A 82 14.83 2.62 -23.46
N SER A 83 14.64 2.62 -22.13
CA SER A 83 14.34 1.38 -21.39
C SER A 83 12.99 0.78 -21.79
N LEU A 84 11.97 1.63 -21.99
CA LEU A 84 10.65 1.20 -22.49
C LEU A 84 10.74 0.64 -23.91
N ASP A 85 11.51 1.26 -24.79
CA ASP A 85 11.73 0.75 -26.16
C ASP A 85 12.42 -0.62 -26.13
N CYS A 86 13.44 -0.81 -25.29
CA CYS A 86 14.09 -2.10 -25.12
C CYS A 86 13.12 -3.18 -24.61
N ALA A 87 12.23 -2.84 -23.67
CA ALA A 87 11.21 -3.77 -23.17
C ALA A 87 10.22 -4.17 -24.26
N ARG A 88 9.73 -3.20 -25.05
CA ARG A 88 8.80 -3.45 -26.16
C ARG A 88 9.44 -4.32 -27.24
N ASN A 89 10.70 -4.03 -27.60
CA ASN A 89 11.45 -4.83 -28.58
C ASN A 89 11.67 -6.29 -28.08
N ALA A 90 11.81 -6.48 -26.78
CA ALA A 90 11.91 -7.80 -26.14
C ALA A 90 10.54 -8.43 -25.82
N SER A 91 9.44 -7.78 -26.15
CA SER A 91 8.05 -8.19 -25.82
C SER A 91 7.91 -8.58 -24.35
N THR A 92 8.34 -7.68 -23.44
CA THR A 92 8.29 -7.92 -22.00
C THR A 92 7.56 -6.79 -21.27
N SER A 93 6.91 -7.12 -20.15
CA SER A 93 6.29 -6.15 -19.28
C SER A 93 7.33 -5.32 -18.53
N VAL A 94 6.92 -4.14 -18.10
CA VAL A 94 7.76 -3.19 -17.35
C VAL A 94 7.20 -2.95 -15.97
N SER A 95 8.07 -2.94 -14.95
CA SER A 95 7.73 -2.55 -13.59
C SER A 95 8.59 -1.38 -13.12
N PRO A 96 8.01 -0.21 -12.83
CA PRO A 96 8.72 0.87 -12.16
C PRO A 96 9.02 0.51 -10.71
N LEU A 97 10.29 0.64 -10.29
CA LEU A 97 10.76 0.38 -8.94
C LEU A 97 11.11 1.69 -8.24
N GLY A 98 10.30 2.11 -7.26
CA GLY A 98 10.64 3.20 -6.35
C GLY A 98 11.58 2.74 -5.24
N ALA A 99 11.12 2.76 -3.98
CA ALA A 99 11.94 2.40 -2.81
C ALA A 99 11.91 0.91 -2.43
N ALA A 100 11.53 0.01 -3.30
CA ALA A 100 11.45 -1.45 -3.07
C ALA A 100 10.65 -1.87 -1.80
N HIS A 101 9.69 -1.05 -1.36
CA HIS A 101 8.98 -1.22 -0.08
C HIS A 101 7.62 -1.90 -0.21
N SER A 102 7.19 -2.31 -1.41
CA SER A 102 5.93 -3.00 -1.60
C SER A 102 5.86 -4.27 -0.75
N PHE A 103 4.78 -4.45 0.01
CA PHE A 103 4.51 -5.66 0.81
C PHE A 103 4.21 -6.88 -0.07
N GLN A 104 3.97 -6.66 -1.36
CA GLN A 104 3.73 -7.67 -2.38
C GLN A 104 4.91 -7.82 -3.34
N ALA A 105 6.01 -7.10 -3.11
CA ALA A 105 7.18 -7.01 -4.00
C ALA A 105 6.85 -6.54 -5.44
N TYR A 106 5.72 -5.85 -5.66
CA TYR A 106 5.21 -5.47 -6.98
C TYR A 106 6.17 -4.60 -7.80
N GLY A 107 7.03 -3.79 -7.16
CA GLY A 107 8.03 -3.00 -7.86
C GLY A 107 9.06 -3.83 -8.63
N PHE A 108 9.21 -5.11 -8.31
CA PHE A 108 10.09 -6.02 -9.07
C PHE A 108 9.41 -6.73 -10.23
N GLY A 109 8.11 -6.52 -10.41
CA GLY A 109 7.36 -7.06 -11.54
C GLY A 109 7.10 -8.56 -11.47
N ASN A 110 6.52 -9.07 -12.54
CA ASN A 110 6.34 -10.51 -12.78
C ASN A 110 7.66 -11.14 -13.22
N PRO A 111 7.84 -12.48 -13.09
CA PRO A 111 8.98 -13.18 -13.65
C PRO A 111 9.22 -12.81 -15.13
N GLY A 112 10.46 -12.48 -15.46
CA GLY A 112 10.86 -12.11 -16.82
C GLY A 112 10.51 -10.67 -17.25
N SER A 113 10.01 -9.79 -16.37
CA SER A 113 9.80 -8.38 -16.65
C SER A 113 11.10 -7.57 -16.67
N LEU A 114 11.08 -6.39 -17.30
CA LEU A 114 12.11 -5.36 -17.11
C LEU A 114 11.70 -4.49 -15.91
N VAL A 115 12.57 -4.37 -14.93
CA VAL A 115 12.43 -3.40 -13.84
C VAL A 115 13.13 -2.10 -14.23
N ILE A 116 12.43 -0.96 -14.06
CA ILE A 116 13.01 0.38 -14.24
C ILE A 116 13.19 1.01 -12.86
N SER A 117 14.42 1.12 -12.41
CA SER A 117 14.75 1.76 -11.12
C SER A 117 14.57 3.26 -11.21
N MET A 118 13.74 3.81 -10.34
CA MET A 118 13.50 5.25 -10.24
C MET A 118 14.44 5.95 -9.26
N ALA A 119 15.48 5.29 -8.76
CA ALA A 119 16.35 5.82 -7.70
C ALA A 119 17.01 7.18 -8.05
N ALA A 120 17.31 7.44 -9.33
CA ALA A 120 17.85 8.72 -9.79
C ALA A 120 16.79 9.84 -9.85
N PHE A 121 15.50 9.51 -9.83
CA PHE A 121 14.40 10.47 -9.85
C PHE A 121 14.04 10.91 -8.42
N ASN A 122 14.97 11.52 -7.73
CA ASN A 122 14.89 11.89 -6.32
C ASN A 122 14.83 13.41 -6.09
N SER A 123 14.55 14.20 -7.11
CA SER A 123 14.41 15.66 -7.01
C SER A 123 13.22 16.04 -6.11
N VAL A 124 13.38 17.14 -5.37
CA VAL A 124 12.35 17.75 -4.54
C VAL A 124 12.37 19.26 -4.76
N SER A 125 11.20 19.85 -4.97
CA SER A 125 11.05 21.29 -5.11
C SER A 125 9.75 21.76 -4.47
N PHE A 126 9.77 22.98 -3.89
CA PHE A 126 8.60 23.60 -3.30
C PHE A 126 8.27 24.92 -4.00
N ASP A 127 7.03 25.09 -4.37
CA ASP A 127 6.49 26.33 -4.90
C ASP A 127 5.78 27.12 -3.79
N ALA A 128 6.40 28.20 -3.37
CA ALA A 128 5.88 29.06 -2.30
C ALA A 128 4.63 29.85 -2.71
N ALA A 129 4.42 30.08 -4.02
CA ALA A 129 3.23 30.81 -4.50
C ALA A 129 1.97 29.96 -4.39
N THR A 130 2.08 28.66 -4.61
CA THR A 130 0.95 27.71 -4.56
C THR A 130 0.94 26.83 -3.31
N ASN A 131 2.02 26.89 -2.49
CA ASN A 131 2.25 25.98 -1.35
C ASN A 131 2.25 24.49 -1.74
N ARG A 132 2.74 24.18 -2.93
CA ARG A 132 2.81 22.83 -3.46
C ARG A 132 4.23 22.30 -3.45
N LEU A 133 4.35 21.02 -3.17
CA LEU A 133 5.60 20.26 -3.20
C LEU A 133 5.57 19.33 -4.42
N THR A 134 6.65 19.34 -5.22
CA THR A 134 6.86 18.33 -6.27
C THR A 134 8.04 17.44 -5.88
N TYR A 135 7.85 16.13 -5.98
CA TYR A 135 8.87 15.13 -5.68
C TYR A 135 8.92 14.03 -6.74
N GLY A 136 10.10 13.50 -7.00
CA GLY A 136 10.34 12.48 -8.02
C GLY A 136 9.90 11.08 -7.60
N GLY A 137 9.76 10.17 -8.59
CA GLY A 137 9.28 8.80 -8.42
C GLY A 137 10.13 7.89 -7.53
N GLY A 138 11.40 8.25 -7.31
CA GLY A 138 12.36 7.51 -6.48
C GLY A 138 12.53 8.05 -5.05
N THR A 139 11.75 9.04 -4.63
CA THR A 139 11.89 9.68 -3.31
C THR A 139 11.37 8.84 -2.16
N HIS A 140 11.92 9.10 -0.97
CA HIS A 140 11.49 8.49 0.30
C HIS A 140 10.81 9.51 1.21
N VAL A 141 9.94 9.03 2.10
CA VAL A 141 9.17 9.86 3.05
C VAL A 141 10.08 10.77 3.89
N GLY A 142 11.08 10.22 4.57
CA GLY A 142 11.92 10.97 5.51
C GLY A 142 12.64 12.17 4.87
N PRO A 143 13.47 11.97 3.83
CA PRO A 143 14.21 13.06 3.19
C PRO A 143 13.32 14.18 2.64
N VAL A 144 12.15 13.83 2.05
CA VAL A 144 11.23 14.82 1.49
C VAL A 144 10.56 15.65 2.58
N LEU A 145 10.09 15.01 3.65
CA LEU A 145 9.50 15.71 4.80
C LEU A 145 10.53 16.58 5.50
N LYS A 146 11.76 16.06 5.68
CA LYS A 146 12.86 16.83 6.29
C LYS A 146 13.19 18.07 5.47
N TYR A 147 13.30 17.95 4.14
CA TYR A 147 13.49 19.09 3.25
C TYR A 147 12.38 20.14 3.42
N LEU A 148 11.14 19.69 3.41
CA LEU A 148 9.98 20.59 3.50
C LEU A 148 9.92 21.28 4.87
N TRP A 149 10.20 20.55 5.94
CA TRP A 149 10.21 21.10 7.29
C TRP A 149 11.33 22.12 7.51
N ASP A 150 12.57 21.74 7.20
CA ASP A 150 13.73 22.58 7.47
C ASP A 150 13.73 23.90 6.68
N ASN A 151 13.20 23.86 5.46
CA ASN A 151 13.26 25.03 4.57
C ASN A 151 11.96 25.86 4.55
N HIS A 152 10.83 25.27 4.95
CA HIS A 152 9.53 25.93 4.75
C HIS A 152 8.59 25.82 5.97
N GLY A 153 8.93 25.06 7.01
CA GLY A 153 8.09 24.86 8.21
C GLY A 153 6.72 24.26 7.86
N ARG A 154 6.69 23.34 6.89
CA ARG A 154 5.48 22.72 6.39
C ARG A 154 5.59 21.21 6.40
N HIS A 155 4.43 20.54 6.29
CA HIS A 155 4.31 19.09 6.18
C HIS A 155 3.17 18.71 5.22
N PHE A 156 2.97 17.42 5.00
CA PHE A 156 1.83 16.86 4.27
C PHE A 156 1.54 15.45 4.79
N PRO A 157 0.31 14.91 4.59
CA PRO A 157 0.01 13.56 5.05
C PRO A 157 0.87 12.53 4.32
N HIS A 158 1.40 11.58 5.08
CA HIS A 158 2.29 10.54 4.58
C HIS A 158 2.11 9.23 5.35
N VAL A 159 2.60 8.13 4.79
CA VAL A 159 2.60 6.83 5.45
C VAL A 159 3.64 6.78 6.59
N ARG A 160 3.42 5.88 7.57
CA ARG A 160 4.34 5.67 8.68
C ARG A 160 5.57 4.88 8.20
N GLY A 161 6.74 5.45 8.32
CA GLY A 161 8.01 4.84 7.91
C GLY A 161 8.84 5.73 6.98
N ALA A 162 9.94 6.26 7.49
CA ALA A 162 10.77 7.23 6.81
C ALA A 162 11.39 6.72 5.49
N HIS A 163 11.68 5.42 5.40
CA HIS A 163 12.29 4.78 4.24
C HIS A 163 11.28 4.26 3.20
N VAL A 164 9.97 4.46 3.42
CA VAL A 164 8.95 4.08 2.44
C VAL A 164 9.03 4.99 1.22
N GLY A 165 8.85 4.42 0.02
CA GLY A 165 8.77 5.18 -1.22
C GLY A 165 7.53 6.08 -1.24
N LEU A 166 7.76 7.38 -1.37
CA LEU A 166 6.70 8.36 -1.27
C LEU A 166 5.73 8.28 -2.45
N ALA A 167 6.26 8.22 -3.67
CA ALA A 167 5.44 8.20 -4.88
C ALA A 167 4.51 6.99 -4.94
N GLY A 168 5.06 5.77 -4.76
CA GLY A 168 4.27 4.54 -4.81
C GLY A 168 3.23 4.45 -3.69
N SER A 169 3.55 4.92 -2.47
CA SER A 169 2.58 4.93 -1.37
C SER A 169 1.45 5.92 -1.62
N SER A 170 1.72 7.09 -2.21
CA SER A 170 0.72 8.12 -2.48
C SER A 170 -0.29 7.68 -3.55
N ILE A 171 0.17 7.06 -4.65
CA ILE A 171 -0.74 6.58 -5.71
C ILE A 171 -1.48 5.28 -5.35
N GLY A 172 -1.14 4.63 -4.24
CA GLY A 172 -1.85 3.48 -3.68
C GLY A 172 -2.81 3.84 -2.54
N GLY A 173 -3.06 5.13 -2.32
CA GLY A 173 -3.89 5.64 -1.25
C GLY A 173 -3.06 6.33 -0.16
N GLY A 174 -2.16 5.59 0.45
CA GLY A 174 -1.42 6.01 1.63
C GLY A 174 -2.33 6.18 2.85
N TYR A 175 -1.84 5.87 4.03
CA TYR A 175 -2.54 6.15 5.28
C TYR A 175 -1.52 6.35 6.40
N GLY A 176 -1.67 7.43 7.16
CA GLY A 176 -0.77 7.77 8.24
C GLY A 176 -1.45 8.48 9.41
N SER A 177 -0.64 9.04 10.31
CA SER A 177 -1.12 9.67 11.55
C SER A 177 -1.98 10.91 11.31
N SER A 178 -1.68 11.69 10.28
CA SER A 178 -2.41 12.92 9.94
C SER A 178 -3.55 12.72 8.92
N SER A 179 -3.80 11.46 8.50
CA SER A 179 -4.77 11.20 7.42
C SER A 179 -6.20 11.56 7.80
N ARG A 180 -6.60 11.45 9.07
CA ARG A 180 -7.92 11.89 9.51
C ARG A 180 -8.08 13.41 9.42
N HIS A 181 -7.02 14.13 9.76
CA HIS A 181 -6.98 15.58 9.85
C HIS A 181 -6.81 16.26 8.48
N LEU A 182 -5.93 15.71 7.61
CA LEU A 182 -5.54 16.34 6.33
C LEU A 182 -5.97 15.56 5.09
N GLY A 183 -6.64 14.42 5.24
CA GLY A 183 -6.85 13.45 4.18
C GLY A 183 -5.66 12.51 4.03
N THR A 184 -5.82 11.52 3.16
CA THR A 184 -4.73 10.61 2.81
C THR A 184 -3.69 11.32 1.93
N PRO A 185 -2.47 10.77 1.74
CA PRO A 185 -1.55 11.24 0.72
C PRO A 185 -2.20 11.38 -0.65
N MET A 186 -3.05 10.41 -1.03
CA MET A 186 -3.77 10.40 -2.30
C MET A 186 -4.75 11.58 -2.43
N ASP A 187 -5.40 12.00 -1.35
CA ASP A 187 -6.36 13.11 -1.34
C ASP A 187 -5.67 14.46 -1.56
N ASN A 188 -4.40 14.53 -1.23
CA ASN A 188 -3.58 15.74 -1.35
C ASN A 188 -2.85 15.88 -2.69
N LEU A 189 -2.99 14.91 -3.60
CA LEU A 189 -2.40 14.99 -4.93
C LEU A 189 -3.05 16.12 -5.75
N GLU A 190 -2.23 16.84 -6.51
CA GLU A 190 -2.65 17.90 -7.43
C GLU A 190 -2.36 17.55 -8.88
N SER A 191 -1.23 16.92 -9.13
CA SER A 191 -0.86 16.40 -10.46
C SER A 191 0.16 15.28 -10.34
N VAL A 192 0.23 14.47 -11.40
CA VAL A 192 1.22 13.40 -11.57
C VAL A 192 1.79 13.48 -12.97
N GLU A 193 3.10 13.25 -13.10
CA GLU A 193 3.77 13.17 -14.40
C GLU A 193 4.11 11.72 -14.71
N TYR A 194 3.56 11.20 -15.79
CA TYR A 194 3.82 9.84 -16.26
C TYR A 194 4.56 9.82 -17.58
N MET A 195 5.43 8.83 -17.76
CA MET A 195 5.85 8.37 -19.07
C MET A 195 5.03 7.14 -19.43
N LEU A 196 4.28 7.23 -20.54
CA LEU A 196 3.46 6.14 -21.07
C LEU A 196 4.32 5.08 -21.77
N TYR A 197 3.70 3.96 -22.13
CA TYR A 197 4.31 2.80 -22.78
C TYR A 197 5.17 3.13 -24.01
N ASN A 198 4.86 4.21 -24.72
CA ASN A 198 5.51 4.66 -25.96
C ASN A 198 6.50 5.82 -25.75
N GLY A 199 6.89 6.12 -24.52
CA GLY A 199 7.79 7.23 -24.18
C GLY A 199 7.11 8.62 -24.12
N THR A 200 5.82 8.74 -24.41
CA THR A 200 5.08 10.00 -24.28
C THR A 200 4.97 10.42 -22.82
N ILE A 201 5.32 11.67 -22.52
CA ILE A 201 5.17 12.25 -21.18
C ILE A 201 3.81 12.92 -21.09
N VAL A 202 3.04 12.59 -20.03
CA VAL A 202 1.73 13.17 -19.74
C VAL A 202 1.75 13.77 -18.34
N ASN A 203 1.42 15.06 -18.24
CA ASN A 203 1.12 15.74 -16.99
C ASN A 203 -0.39 15.64 -16.73
N ALA A 204 -0.78 14.74 -15.85
CA ALA A 204 -2.17 14.50 -15.47
C ALA A 204 -2.51 15.34 -14.24
N ALA A 205 -3.32 16.37 -14.41
CA ALA A 205 -3.82 17.21 -13.34
C ALA A 205 -5.18 16.73 -12.82
N LYS A 206 -5.56 17.22 -11.66
CA LYS A 206 -6.87 16.99 -11.04
C LYS A 206 -8.01 17.22 -12.04
N GLY A 207 -8.93 16.25 -12.12
CA GLY A 207 -10.04 16.25 -13.07
C GLY A 207 -9.77 15.50 -14.38
N SER A 208 -8.54 15.08 -14.68
CA SER A 208 -8.25 14.22 -15.83
C SER A 208 -8.41 12.73 -15.49
N ASP A 209 -8.72 11.91 -16.51
CA ASP A 209 -8.91 10.47 -16.34
C ASP A 209 -7.66 9.75 -15.82
N LEU A 210 -6.48 10.11 -16.31
CA LEU A 210 -5.22 9.51 -15.85
C LEU A 210 -4.92 9.91 -14.40
N PHE A 211 -5.25 11.15 -13.99
CA PHE A 211 -5.14 11.56 -12.60
C PHE A 211 -6.09 10.76 -11.69
N TRP A 212 -7.35 10.59 -12.12
CA TRP A 212 -8.31 9.76 -11.41
C TRP A 212 -7.79 8.32 -11.25
N ALA A 213 -7.25 7.71 -12.32
CA ALA A 213 -6.66 6.37 -12.27
C ALA A 213 -5.42 6.31 -11.36
N ALA A 214 -4.61 7.38 -11.31
CA ALA A 214 -3.46 7.47 -10.42
C ALA A 214 -3.84 7.44 -8.93
N GLN A 215 -5.09 7.82 -8.60
CA GLN A 215 -5.60 7.79 -7.24
C GLN A 215 -6.06 6.37 -6.83
N GLY A 216 -5.13 5.43 -6.76
CA GLY A 216 -5.31 4.06 -6.30
C GLY A 216 -4.86 2.97 -7.28
N ALA A 217 -4.75 3.26 -8.60
CA ALA A 217 -4.34 2.27 -9.60
C ALA A 217 -3.15 2.73 -10.47
N GLY A 218 -2.46 3.79 -10.06
CA GLY A 218 -1.47 4.49 -10.89
C GLY A 218 -0.29 3.65 -11.37
N ALA A 219 0.08 2.59 -10.66
CA ALA A 219 1.17 1.69 -11.08
C ALA A 219 0.89 0.92 -12.37
N SER A 220 -0.37 0.90 -12.85
CA SER A 220 -0.80 0.14 -14.02
C SER A 220 -0.78 0.92 -15.34
N TYR A 221 -0.41 2.21 -15.35
CA TYR A 221 -0.61 3.08 -16.51
C TYR A 221 0.67 3.70 -17.09
N GLY A 222 1.79 3.62 -16.40
CA GLY A 222 3.04 4.22 -16.85
C GLY A 222 4.12 4.24 -15.79
N VAL A 223 5.26 4.81 -16.15
CA VAL A 223 6.35 5.12 -15.24
C VAL A 223 6.07 6.47 -14.58
N LEU A 224 5.83 6.49 -13.27
CA LEU A 224 5.59 7.71 -12.51
C LEU A 224 6.90 8.46 -12.33
N LEU A 225 7.04 9.60 -13.01
CA LEU A 225 8.24 10.44 -13.01
C LEU A 225 8.26 11.40 -11.82
N SER A 226 7.12 12.05 -11.55
CA SER A 226 6.99 12.98 -10.42
C SER A 226 5.54 13.10 -9.94
N VAL A 227 5.39 13.62 -8.73
CA VAL A 227 4.12 13.90 -8.06
C VAL A 227 4.14 15.32 -7.52
N THR A 228 3.06 16.06 -7.71
CA THR A 228 2.82 17.34 -7.05
C THR A 228 1.70 17.17 -6.02
N THR A 229 1.95 17.61 -4.79
CA THR A 229 1.02 17.48 -3.66
C THR A 229 0.84 18.80 -2.91
N ASN A 230 -0.31 18.96 -2.27
CA ASN A 230 -0.55 20.06 -1.34
C ASN A 230 0.27 19.88 -0.06
N THR A 231 0.64 21.01 0.54
CA THR A 231 1.33 21.04 1.83
C THR A 231 0.58 21.90 2.83
N HIS A 232 0.80 21.65 4.11
CA HIS A 232 0.09 22.29 5.20
C HIS A 232 1.09 22.88 6.21
N LYS A 233 0.69 23.92 6.89
CA LYS A 233 1.35 24.34 8.14
C LYS A 233 0.76 23.56 9.30
N PRO A 234 1.55 23.19 10.30
CA PRO A 234 0.97 22.68 11.54
C PRO A 234 -0.05 23.67 12.13
N LEU A 235 -1.13 23.15 12.71
CA LEU A 235 -2.10 23.99 13.43
C LEU A 235 -1.50 24.56 14.71
N PHE A 236 -0.64 23.79 15.37
CA PHE A 236 0.05 24.13 16.61
C PHE A 236 1.54 23.78 16.53
N GLU A 237 2.37 24.44 17.29
CA GLU A 237 3.81 24.19 17.34
C GLU A 237 4.16 22.83 17.97
N THR A 238 3.23 22.29 18.76
CA THR A 238 3.34 21.00 19.43
C THR A 238 2.14 20.13 19.14
N ALA A 239 2.29 18.80 19.30
CA ALA A 239 1.22 17.82 19.19
C ALA A 239 1.34 16.79 20.32
N VAL A 240 0.25 16.07 20.61
CA VAL A 240 0.24 15.07 21.70
C VAL A 240 0.40 13.67 21.13
N ASN A 241 1.51 12.99 21.51
CA ASN A 241 1.68 11.55 21.35
C ASN A 241 1.09 10.86 22.57
N PHE A 242 0.19 9.88 22.40
CA PHE A 242 -0.43 9.21 23.52
C PHE A 242 -0.56 7.70 23.33
N THR A 243 -0.67 7.01 24.44
CA THR A 243 -0.95 5.57 24.51
C THR A 243 -2.09 5.31 25.47
N ILE A 244 -3.08 4.55 25.03
CA ILE A 244 -4.14 4.01 25.89
C ILE A 244 -3.72 2.59 26.29
N ASN A 245 -3.59 2.33 27.59
CA ASN A 245 -3.49 0.97 28.10
C ASN A 245 -4.91 0.45 28.35
N GLY A 246 -5.39 -0.46 27.50
CA GLY A 246 -6.73 -1.06 27.62
C GLY A 246 -6.79 -2.25 28.56
N GLY A 247 -5.63 -2.77 28.99
CA GLY A 247 -5.54 -3.86 29.97
C GLY A 247 -5.77 -5.28 29.45
N GLN A 248 -5.98 -6.20 30.38
CA GLN A 248 -6.18 -7.64 30.15
C GLN A 248 -7.68 -7.91 29.91
N LEU A 249 -8.12 -7.79 28.65
CA LEU A 249 -9.50 -8.05 28.28
C LEU A 249 -9.66 -9.46 27.68
N ASP A 250 -10.77 -10.11 27.94
CA ASP A 250 -11.20 -11.28 27.18
C ASP A 250 -11.76 -10.87 25.80
N SER A 251 -12.13 -11.83 24.96
CA SER A 251 -12.62 -11.54 23.61
C SER A 251 -13.88 -10.67 23.58
N THR A 252 -14.76 -10.86 24.57
CA THR A 252 -16.01 -10.10 24.68
C THR A 252 -15.75 -8.65 25.07
N ALA A 253 -14.89 -8.42 26.07
CA ALA A 253 -14.52 -7.08 26.50
C ALA A 253 -13.65 -6.38 25.42
N ALA A 254 -12.77 -7.09 24.73
CA ALA A 254 -11.98 -6.57 23.60
C ALA A 254 -12.89 -6.15 22.44
N ALA A 255 -13.92 -6.94 22.12
CA ALA A 255 -14.94 -6.56 21.13
C ALA A 255 -15.66 -5.27 21.51
N LYS A 256 -16.14 -5.19 22.76
CA LYS A 256 -16.77 -3.97 23.28
C LYS A 256 -15.86 -2.76 23.27
N ALA A 257 -14.53 -2.94 23.48
CA ALA A 257 -13.57 -1.86 23.39
C ALA A 257 -13.49 -1.30 21.94
N VAL A 258 -13.47 -2.18 20.93
CA VAL A 258 -13.52 -1.73 19.52
C VAL A 258 -14.81 -0.99 19.21
N ILE A 259 -15.96 -1.50 19.69
CA ILE A 259 -17.25 -0.79 19.51
C ILE A 259 -17.25 0.56 20.22
N ALA A 260 -16.72 0.65 21.44
CA ALA A 260 -16.61 1.92 22.14
C ALA A 260 -15.74 2.96 21.40
N ILE A 261 -14.62 2.50 20.81
CA ILE A 261 -13.76 3.36 19.97
C ILE A 261 -14.52 3.77 18.69
N GLN A 262 -15.22 2.84 18.06
CA GLN A 262 -16.04 3.10 16.88
C GLN A 262 -17.13 4.15 17.16
N ASP A 263 -17.91 3.96 18.21
CA ASP A 263 -18.99 4.88 18.59
C ASP A 263 -18.44 6.27 18.93
N PHE A 264 -17.32 6.33 19.65
CA PHE A 264 -16.61 7.58 19.89
C PHE A 264 -16.21 8.25 18.57
N SER A 265 -15.64 7.49 17.62
CA SER A 265 -15.16 8.03 16.34
C SER A 265 -16.29 8.55 15.43
N LEU A 266 -17.49 8.02 15.58
CA LEU A 266 -18.69 8.43 14.85
C LEU A 266 -19.45 9.56 15.56
N SER A 267 -19.08 9.88 16.81
CA SER A 267 -19.67 10.96 17.58
C SER A 267 -19.07 12.32 17.19
N LYS A 268 -19.76 13.38 17.56
CA LYS A 268 -19.27 14.77 17.43
C LYS A 268 -18.08 15.09 18.36
N ASP A 269 -17.83 14.23 19.36
CA ASP A 269 -16.79 14.46 20.38
C ASP A 269 -15.39 13.98 19.91
N CYS A 270 -15.32 13.27 18.77
CA CYS A 270 -14.06 12.83 18.16
C CYS A 270 -13.65 13.82 17.06
N PRO A 271 -12.67 14.70 17.30
CA PRO A 271 -12.20 15.62 16.28
C PRO A 271 -11.39 14.90 15.20
N ASP A 272 -11.31 15.50 14.03
CA ASP A 272 -10.54 14.94 12.91
C ASP A 272 -9.03 14.93 13.20
N GLU A 273 -8.54 15.81 14.07
CA GLU A 273 -7.15 15.90 14.52
C GLU A 273 -6.71 14.72 15.39
N LEU A 274 -7.63 13.87 15.85
CA LEU A 274 -7.30 12.71 16.67
C LEU A 274 -7.14 11.46 15.79
N ALA A 275 -5.95 10.89 15.76
CA ALA A 275 -5.65 9.60 15.15
C ALA A 275 -5.46 8.53 16.23
N LEU A 276 -5.99 7.33 16.00
CA LEU A 276 -5.88 6.20 16.93
C LEU A 276 -5.67 4.90 16.17
N ARG A 277 -4.70 4.12 16.64
CA ARG A 277 -4.46 2.72 16.25
C ARG A 277 -4.71 1.83 17.47
N TRP A 278 -5.57 0.83 17.31
CA TRP A 278 -5.83 -0.17 18.33
C TRP A 278 -5.19 -1.51 17.98
N SER A 279 -4.55 -2.16 18.94
CA SER A 279 -3.78 -3.39 18.73
C SER A 279 -4.68 -4.63 18.59
N LEU A 280 -4.31 -5.54 17.67
CA LEU A 280 -4.83 -6.90 17.54
C LEU A 280 -3.87 -7.97 18.06
N SER A 281 -2.74 -7.59 18.64
CA SER A 281 -1.68 -8.56 19.01
C SER A 281 -2.04 -9.45 20.21
N GLY A 282 -3.06 -9.11 20.97
CA GLY A 282 -3.50 -9.80 22.18
C GLY A 282 -3.33 -8.96 23.44
N PRO A 283 -3.80 -9.48 24.61
CA PRO A 283 -3.68 -8.76 25.87
C PRO A 283 -2.21 -8.64 26.34
N PRO A 284 -1.82 -7.54 27.01
CA PRO A 284 -2.66 -6.37 27.24
C PRO A 284 -2.96 -5.61 25.95
N TYR A 285 -4.23 -5.24 25.74
CA TYR A 285 -4.60 -4.44 24.58
C TYR A 285 -4.18 -2.99 24.74
N THR A 286 -3.69 -2.39 23.68
CA THR A 286 -3.19 -1.00 23.71
C THR A 286 -3.69 -0.23 22.50
N GLY A 287 -3.93 1.07 22.72
CA GLY A 287 -4.10 2.05 21.65
C GLY A 287 -2.90 2.97 21.60
N THR A 288 -2.40 3.29 20.41
CA THR A 288 -1.43 4.36 20.20
C THR A 288 -2.05 5.44 19.33
N GLY A 289 -1.85 6.70 19.68
CA GLY A 289 -2.51 7.77 18.94
C GLY A 289 -1.71 9.07 18.96
N TYR A 290 -2.20 9.97 18.11
CA TYR A 290 -1.63 11.28 17.90
C TYR A 290 -2.76 12.31 17.85
N PHE A 291 -2.55 13.44 18.50
CA PHE A 291 -3.52 14.53 18.49
C PHE A 291 -2.85 15.80 18.00
N TYR A 292 -3.30 16.29 16.87
CA TYR A 292 -2.76 17.47 16.16
C TYR A 292 -3.56 18.75 16.43
N GLY A 293 -4.63 18.66 17.25
CA GLY A 293 -5.38 19.81 17.76
C GLY A 293 -4.62 20.55 18.88
N ASN A 294 -5.30 21.52 19.52
CA ASN A 294 -4.71 22.22 20.63
C ASN A 294 -4.32 21.27 21.79
N PRO A 295 -3.04 21.12 22.15
CA PRO A 295 -2.61 20.18 23.18
C PRO A 295 -3.31 20.34 24.53
N ALA A 296 -3.72 21.59 24.88
CA ALA A 296 -4.43 21.85 26.13
C ALA A 296 -5.84 21.20 26.18
N ASP A 297 -6.44 20.89 25.04
CA ASP A 297 -7.77 20.30 24.95
C ASP A 297 -7.76 18.78 24.99
N PHE A 298 -6.57 18.16 24.88
CA PHE A 298 -6.43 16.70 24.73
C PHE A 298 -7.15 15.89 25.82
N ASP A 299 -7.02 16.28 27.07
CA ASP A 299 -7.63 15.53 28.19
C ASP A 299 -9.17 15.57 28.10
N THR A 300 -9.73 16.68 27.67
CA THR A 300 -11.18 16.84 27.46
C THR A 300 -11.63 15.99 26.27
N VAL A 301 -10.86 16.00 25.16
CA VAL A 301 -11.17 15.27 23.94
C VAL A 301 -11.16 13.75 24.18
N ILE A 302 -10.17 13.22 24.92
CA ILE A 302 -10.04 11.77 25.12
C ILE A 302 -10.91 11.20 26.25
N ALA A 303 -11.41 12.05 27.15
CA ALA A 303 -12.15 11.64 28.35
C ALA A 303 -13.43 10.81 28.05
N PRO A 304 -14.25 11.11 27.03
CA PRO A 304 -15.40 10.28 26.69
C PRO A 304 -15.01 8.85 26.33
N LEU A 305 -13.95 8.67 25.50
CA LEU A 305 -13.45 7.35 25.13
C LEU A 305 -12.91 6.58 26.36
N VAL A 306 -12.12 7.22 27.20
CA VAL A 306 -11.59 6.59 28.42
C VAL A 306 -12.73 6.16 29.36
N THR A 307 -13.76 6.97 29.48
CA THR A 307 -14.97 6.65 30.27
C THR A 307 -15.70 5.44 29.71
N ALA A 308 -15.90 5.39 28.39
CA ALA A 308 -16.52 4.25 27.71
C ALA A 308 -15.71 2.95 27.89
N LEU A 309 -14.38 3.03 27.77
CA LEU A 309 -13.50 1.87 28.00
C LEU A 309 -13.54 1.38 29.46
N LYS A 310 -13.61 2.28 30.43
CA LYS A 310 -13.78 1.89 31.85
C LYS A 310 -15.12 1.24 32.13
N ALA A 311 -16.19 1.67 31.47
CA ALA A 311 -17.54 1.13 31.64
C ALA A 311 -17.65 -0.36 31.20
N ILE A 312 -16.80 -0.82 30.31
CA ILE A 312 -16.73 -2.23 29.88
C ILE A 312 -15.80 -3.10 30.73
N GLY A 313 -15.31 -2.59 31.86
CA GLY A 313 -14.41 -3.33 32.75
C GLY A 313 -12.92 -3.19 32.44
N SER A 314 -12.55 -2.33 31.49
CA SER A 314 -11.16 -1.97 31.25
C SER A 314 -10.65 -1.03 32.35
N ASN A 315 -9.43 -1.30 32.85
CA ASN A 315 -8.72 -0.33 33.72
C ASN A 315 -7.98 0.70 32.85
N ALA A 316 -8.66 1.25 31.85
CA ALA A 316 -8.06 2.13 30.87
C ALA A 316 -7.33 3.33 31.50
N THR A 317 -6.06 3.49 31.14
CA THR A 317 -5.24 4.66 31.49
C THR A 317 -4.63 5.24 30.24
N VAL A 318 -4.37 6.56 30.27
CA VAL A 318 -3.72 7.28 29.18
C VAL A 318 -2.36 7.78 29.65
N ALA A 319 -1.32 7.43 28.91
CA ALA A 319 -0.02 8.10 29.00
C ALA A 319 0.12 9.05 27.81
N LYS A 320 0.57 10.27 28.04
CA LYS A 320 0.72 11.28 27.00
C LYS A 320 2.05 12.02 27.11
N THR A 321 2.56 12.49 25.99
CA THR A 321 3.72 13.37 25.91
C THR A 321 3.41 14.43 24.83
N GLU A 322 3.55 15.69 25.18
CA GLU A 322 3.51 16.79 24.24
C GLU A 322 4.91 16.92 23.60
N LEU A 323 4.96 16.92 22.28
CA LEU A 323 6.19 16.98 21.50
C LEU A 323 6.15 18.16 20.53
N PRO A 324 7.30 18.84 20.28
CA PRO A 324 7.45 19.71 19.12
C PRO A 324 6.99 18.98 17.84
N PHE A 325 6.42 19.70 16.88
CA PHE A 325 5.78 19.08 15.71
C PHE A 325 6.74 18.15 14.94
N TRP A 326 8.02 18.56 14.73
CA TRP A 326 8.98 17.68 14.06
C TRP A 326 9.31 16.42 14.86
N ASP A 327 9.43 16.54 16.18
CA ASP A 327 9.66 15.38 17.04
C ASP A 327 8.47 14.42 17.03
N MET A 328 7.25 14.95 16.84
CA MET A 328 6.05 14.14 16.59
C MET A 328 6.17 13.37 15.28
N GLU A 329 6.60 14.00 14.18
CA GLU A 329 6.82 13.31 12.90
C GLU A 329 7.88 12.21 13.02
N VAL A 330 8.94 12.45 13.78
CA VAL A 330 9.95 11.42 14.11
C VAL A 330 9.36 10.29 14.95
N ALA A 331 8.50 10.59 15.92
CA ALA A 331 7.80 9.56 16.71
C ALA A 331 6.87 8.70 15.86
N VAL A 332 6.24 9.29 14.84
CA VAL A 332 5.34 8.60 13.90
C VAL A 332 6.09 7.70 12.93
N ALA A 333 7.13 8.23 12.27
CA ALA A 333 7.78 7.59 11.12
C ALA A 333 9.14 6.94 11.47
N GLY A 334 9.61 7.13 12.69
CA GLY A 334 10.85 6.57 13.21
C GLY A 334 12.10 7.42 12.96
N ALA A 335 13.20 7.04 13.61
CA ALA A 335 14.46 7.77 13.58
C ALA A 335 15.06 7.96 12.17
N GLY A 336 14.62 7.19 11.19
CA GLY A 336 14.99 7.35 9.79
C GLY A 336 14.60 8.70 9.18
N MET A 337 13.68 9.46 9.81
CA MET A 337 13.29 10.82 9.39
C MET A 337 14.48 11.79 9.29
N ASN A 338 15.51 11.56 10.10
CA ASN A 338 16.73 12.36 10.13
C ASN A 338 17.92 11.70 9.40
N GLN A 339 17.66 10.62 8.63
CA GLN A 339 18.68 9.84 7.91
C GLN A 339 18.57 10.04 6.40
N PRO A 340 19.68 9.98 5.65
CA PRO A 340 19.65 9.88 4.19
C PRO A 340 18.78 8.70 3.74
N ASN A 341 17.98 8.88 2.69
CA ASN A 341 17.06 7.87 2.15
C ASN A 341 16.07 7.28 3.18
N GLY A 342 15.82 7.99 4.30
CA GLY A 342 14.93 7.51 5.34
C GLY A 342 15.50 6.39 6.22
N GLY A 343 16.80 6.12 6.15
CA GLY A 343 17.50 5.05 6.86
C GLY A 343 17.56 3.73 6.09
N THR A 344 17.77 2.62 6.80
CA THR A 344 17.95 1.29 6.20
C THR A 344 16.60 0.63 5.89
N LEU A 345 16.49 0.00 4.72
CA LEU A 345 15.26 -0.67 4.26
C LEU A 345 14.76 -1.80 5.18
N GLY A 346 15.61 -2.55 5.83
CA GLY A 346 15.27 -3.57 6.83
C GLY A 346 14.22 -4.60 6.37
N GLY A 347 14.53 -5.45 5.40
CA GLY A 347 13.56 -6.41 4.86
C GLY A 347 13.10 -7.51 5.82
N ARG A 348 11.85 -7.97 5.67
CA ARG A 348 11.21 -9.03 6.50
C ARG A 348 10.53 -10.07 5.63
N SER A 349 10.47 -11.32 6.14
CA SER A 349 9.69 -12.39 5.54
C SER A 349 8.33 -12.48 6.22
N PHE A 350 7.24 -12.06 5.54
CA PHE A 350 5.91 -11.97 6.14
C PHE A 350 4.78 -12.13 5.12
N TYR A 351 3.62 -12.52 5.62
CA TYR A 351 2.34 -12.40 4.93
C TYR A 351 1.52 -11.27 5.55
N THR A 352 0.82 -10.51 4.73
CA THR A 352 -0.11 -9.48 5.17
C THR A 352 -1.43 -9.57 4.43
N GLN A 353 -2.51 -9.25 5.16
CA GLN A 353 -3.84 -9.03 4.62
C GLN A 353 -4.46 -7.82 5.30
N ALA A 354 -5.27 -7.07 4.57
CA ALA A 354 -6.01 -5.95 5.14
C ALA A 354 -7.45 -5.92 4.65
N LEU A 355 -8.33 -5.46 5.52
CA LEU A 355 -9.71 -5.13 5.20
C LEU A 355 -10.02 -3.70 5.65
N THR A 356 -10.92 -3.03 4.94
CA THR A 356 -11.53 -1.78 5.40
C THR A 356 -12.99 -1.99 5.74
N ILE A 357 -13.40 -1.41 6.87
CA ILE A 357 -14.78 -1.38 7.34
C ILE A 357 -15.32 0.00 7.04
N THR A 358 -16.56 0.11 6.55
CA THR A 358 -17.16 1.38 6.15
C THR A 358 -18.18 1.88 7.18
N THR A 359 -18.48 3.16 7.10
CA THR A 359 -19.55 3.79 7.91
C THR A 359 -20.95 3.28 7.55
N ASP A 360 -21.15 2.75 6.33
CA ASP A 360 -22.41 2.14 5.90
C ASP A 360 -22.63 0.77 6.58
N HIS A 361 -21.55 0.09 6.95
CA HIS A 361 -21.54 -1.23 7.59
C HIS A 361 -20.54 -1.24 8.75
N PRO A 362 -20.76 -0.47 9.83
CA PRO A 362 -19.87 -0.47 10.99
C PRO A 362 -19.89 -1.84 11.68
N LEU A 363 -18.81 -2.16 12.39
CA LEU A 363 -18.70 -3.43 13.09
C LEU A 363 -19.80 -3.57 14.14
N THR A 364 -20.42 -4.74 14.19
CA THR A 364 -21.24 -5.18 15.32
C THR A 364 -20.36 -5.80 16.41
N GLU A 365 -20.83 -5.87 17.65
CA GLU A 365 -20.11 -6.52 18.75
C GLU A 365 -19.81 -8.00 18.43
N ALA A 366 -20.74 -8.70 17.77
CA ALA A 366 -20.54 -10.09 17.36
C ALA A 366 -19.41 -10.24 16.33
N GLN A 367 -19.33 -9.37 15.33
CA GLN A 367 -18.27 -9.35 14.34
C GLN A 367 -16.91 -9.00 14.99
N ALA A 368 -16.87 -7.99 15.85
CA ALA A 368 -15.67 -7.65 16.60
C ALA A 368 -15.20 -8.78 17.53
N LYS A 369 -16.12 -9.53 18.13
CA LYS A 369 -15.79 -10.72 18.93
C LYS A 369 -15.19 -11.82 18.06
N THR A 370 -15.81 -12.11 16.91
CA THR A 370 -15.27 -13.09 15.95
C THR A 370 -13.86 -12.69 15.48
N LEU A 371 -13.63 -11.38 15.22
CA LEU A 371 -12.30 -10.87 14.88
C LEU A 371 -11.24 -11.27 15.91
N TYR A 372 -11.49 -11.03 17.20
CA TYR A 372 -10.53 -11.38 18.25
C TYR A 372 -10.39 -12.88 18.47
N GLU A 373 -11.49 -13.62 18.49
CA GLU A 373 -11.48 -15.07 18.71
C GLU A 373 -10.73 -15.79 17.59
N SER A 374 -11.00 -15.46 16.34
CA SER A 374 -10.39 -16.17 15.21
C SER A 374 -8.96 -15.69 14.90
N THR A 375 -8.67 -14.40 14.98
CA THR A 375 -7.35 -13.90 14.53
C THR A 375 -6.36 -13.66 15.65
N THR A 376 -6.84 -13.47 16.89
CA THR A 376 -5.97 -13.19 18.03
C THR A 376 -5.83 -14.38 18.96
N ILE A 377 -6.95 -14.94 19.43
CA ILE A 377 -6.93 -16.02 20.43
C ILE A 377 -6.59 -17.37 19.79
N ALA A 378 -7.15 -17.67 18.61
CA ALA A 378 -6.88 -18.93 17.91
C ALA A 378 -5.46 -19.03 17.32
N PHE A 379 -4.68 -17.94 17.30
CA PHE A 379 -3.31 -17.97 16.80
C PHE A 379 -2.41 -18.78 17.77
N ASN A 380 -1.82 -19.87 17.29
CA ASN A 380 -1.04 -20.81 18.11
C ASN A 380 0.30 -21.26 17.47
N ARG A 381 0.85 -20.50 16.49
CA ARG A 381 2.12 -20.81 15.82
C ARG A 381 3.30 -20.25 16.61
N THR A 382 4.41 -21.01 16.67
CA THR A 382 5.67 -20.60 17.30
C THR A 382 6.75 -20.18 16.26
N ASP A 383 6.59 -20.58 15.01
CA ASP A 383 7.45 -20.22 13.88
C ASP A 383 7.00 -18.95 13.16
N LEU A 384 5.82 -18.41 13.54
CA LEU A 384 5.31 -17.13 13.10
C LEU A 384 5.08 -16.18 14.27
N ARG A 385 5.34 -14.90 14.06
CA ARG A 385 4.98 -13.82 14.98
C ARG A 385 3.86 -13.01 14.35
N LYS A 386 2.68 -13.04 14.96
CA LYS A 386 1.58 -12.18 14.49
C LYS A 386 1.78 -10.76 14.95
N SER A 387 1.34 -9.83 14.13
CA SER A 387 1.01 -8.46 14.51
C SER A 387 -0.27 -8.05 13.80
N GLY A 388 -0.94 -7.04 14.32
CA GLY A 388 -2.14 -6.52 13.70
C GLY A 388 -2.68 -5.32 14.45
N PHE A 389 -3.49 -4.56 13.74
CA PHE A 389 -4.10 -3.36 14.29
C PHE A 389 -5.39 -2.99 13.56
N LEU A 390 -6.16 -2.15 14.21
CA LEU A 390 -7.24 -1.36 13.62
C LEU A 390 -6.80 0.11 13.64
N ASP A 391 -6.56 0.70 12.48
CA ASP A 391 -6.39 2.15 12.36
C ASP A 391 -7.75 2.81 12.16
N LEU A 392 -8.03 3.80 12.98
CA LEU A 392 -9.25 4.60 12.86
C LEU A 392 -9.13 5.49 11.62
N TRP A 393 -9.99 5.26 10.62
CA TRP A 393 -10.08 6.08 9.40
C TRP A 393 -11.18 7.16 9.56
N GLY A 394 -11.74 7.66 8.47
CA GLY A 394 -12.72 8.74 8.47
C GLY A 394 -12.06 10.13 8.44
N GLY A 395 -12.48 11.03 9.29
CA GLY A 395 -11.98 12.39 9.28
C GLY A 395 -12.41 13.15 8.02
N VAL A 396 -11.56 14.02 7.51
CA VAL A 396 -11.86 14.86 6.33
C VAL A 396 -12.05 14.06 5.03
N SER A 397 -11.57 12.81 4.96
CA SER A 397 -11.81 11.97 3.76
C SER A 397 -13.26 11.52 3.60
N ARG A 398 -14.12 11.63 4.65
CA ARG A 398 -15.51 11.15 4.62
C ARG A 398 -16.40 11.82 3.58
N ASP A 399 -16.02 13.00 3.11
CA ASP A 399 -16.78 13.76 2.12
C ASP A 399 -16.41 13.39 0.66
N ILE A 400 -15.47 12.46 0.46
CA ILE A 400 -15.04 11.99 -0.85
C ILE A 400 -15.97 10.88 -1.31
N ALA A 401 -16.63 11.05 -2.46
CA ALA A 401 -17.50 10.02 -3.01
C ALA A 401 -16.68 8.83 -3.59
N ASP A 402 -17.26 7.63 -3.58
CA ASP A 402 -16.61 6.41 -4.06
C ASP A 402 -16.16 6.51 -5.54
N ALA A 403 -16.81 7.34 -6.36
CA ALA A 403 -16.48 7.55 -7.76
C ALA A 403 -15.41 8.63 -8.01
N ASP A 404 -15.07 9.44 -6.99
CA ASP A 404 -14.16 10.58 -7.15
C ASP A 404 -12.69 10.14 -7.34
N THR A 405 -12.35 8.95 -6.84
CA THR A 405 -11.02 8.34 -6.96
C THR A 405 -11.13 6.88 -7.40
N ALA A 406 -10.10 6.34 -8.04
CA ALA A 406 -10.11 4.94 -8.47
C ALA A 406 -10.23 3.97 -7.28
N TYR A 407 -9.54 4.24 -6.19
CA TYR A 407 -9.71 3.54 -4.91
C TYR A 407 -10.74 4.29 -4.05
N ALA A 408 -11.93 3.71 -3.93
CA ALA A 408 -13.01 4.26 -3.12
C ALA A 408 -12.70 4.13 -1.61
N HIS A 409 -12.56 5.26 -0.89
CA HIS A 409 -12.10 5.24 0.50
C HIS A 409 -12.83 6.22 1.44
N GLY A 410 -13.63 7.14 0.91
CA GLY A 410 -14.28 8.17 1.71
C GLY A 410 -15.12 7.63 2.87
N LYS A 411 -15.78 6.50 2.65
CA LYS A 411 -16.60 5.83 3.68
C LYS A 411 -15.82 4.94 4.63
N ASN A 412 -14.49 4.83 4.50
CA ASN A 412 -13.70 3.98 5.38
C ASN A 412 -13.77 4.49 6.83
N LEU A 413 -14.07 3.58 7.75
CA LEU A 413 -14.14 3.80 9.20
C LEU A 413 -12.96 3.14 9.90
N TRP A 414 -12.60 1.92 9.48
CA TRP A 414 -11.47 1.18 10.00
C TRP A 414 -10.59 0.66 8.86
N LEU A 415 -9.28 0.72 9.06
CA LEU A 415 -8.30 -0.08 8.34
C LEU A 415 -7.79 -1.16 9.29
N ILE A 416 -8.19 -2.40 9.04
CA ILE A 416 -7.73 -3.57 9.80
C ILE A 416 -6.61 -4.23 9.01
N ARG A 417 -5.46 -4.46 9.65
CA ARG A 417 -4.34 -5.17 9.04
C ARG A 417 -3.86 -6.30 9.94
N TRP A 418 -3.65 -7.44 9.34
CA TRP A 418 -2.95 -8.58 9.93
C TRP A 418 -1.61 -8.76 9.26
N GLU A 419 -0.63 -9.18 10.04
CA GLU A 419 0.69 -9.51 9.56
C GLU A 419 1.22 -10.72 10.34
N ALA A 420 1.73 -11.71 9.62
CA ALA A 420 2.46 -12.84 10.19
C ALA A 420 3.89 -12.83 9.68
N ASN A 421 4.81 -12.51 10.58
CA ASN A 421 6.24 -12.48 10.28
C ASN A 421 6.85 -13.85 10.60
N SER A 422 7.70 -14.38 9.72
CA SER A 422 8.50 -15.56 10.04
C SER A 422 9.46 -15.25 11.19
N VAL A 423 9.62 -16.19 12.09
CA VAL A 423 10.66 -16.15 13.13
C VAL A 423 12.05 -16.32 12.50
N ASP A 424 12.14 -17.17 11.47
CA ASP A 424 13.31 -17.28 10.62
C ASP A 424 13.26 -16.18 9.53
N ALA A 425 14.19 -15.24 9.57
CA ALA A 425 14.26 -14.14 8.63
C ALA A 425 14.57 -14.56 7.18
N THR A 426 15.11 -15.78 6.98
CA THR A 426 15.56 -16.29 5.67
C THR A 426 14.50 -17.11 4.94
N SER A 427 13.50 -17.62 5.67
CA SER A 427 12.43 -18.45 5.10
C SER A 427 11.08 -18.10 5.68
N TYR A 428 10.02 -18.41 4.93
CA TYR A 428 8.64 -18.29 5.39
C TYR A 428 8.00 -19.68 5.40
N PRO A 429 7.28 -20.08 6.47
CA PRO A 429 6.63 -21.39 6.52
C PRO A 429 5.69 -21.61 5.33
N ALA A 430 5.81 -22.76 4.66
CA ALA A 430 5.11 -23.04 3.40
C ALA A 430 3.58 -22.95 3.55
N ASP A 431 3.04 -23.33 4.71
CA ASP A 431 1.62 -23.27 5.05
C ASP A 431 1.19 -21.98 5.78
N GLY A 432 2.15 -21.08 6.05
CA GLY A 432 1.91 -19.88 6.87
C GLY A 432 0.83 -18.96 6.30
N THR A 433 0.79 -18.78 4.99
CA THR A 433 -0.25 -17.99 4.32
C THR A 433 -1.62 -18.64 4.44
N THR A 434 -1.72 -19.95 4.17
CA THR A 434 -2.98 -20.71 4.30
C THR A 434 -3.49 -20.69 5.73
N TYR A 435 -2.60 -20.85 6.71
CA TYR A 435 -2.92 -20.76 8.12
C TYR A 435 -3.52 -19.39 8.47
N MET A 436 -2.89 -18.28 8.07
CA MET A 436 -3.40 -16.95 8.35
C MET A 436 -4.75 -16.67 7.68
N LYS A 437 -4.91 -17.06 6.41
CA LYS A 437 -6.21 -16.96 5.72
C LYS A 437 -7.30 -17.75 6.44
N GLY A 438 -6.99 -18.93 6.94
CA GLY A 438 -7.90 -19.74 7.77
C GLY A 438 -8.34 -19.05 9.06
N LEU A 439 -7.45 -18.28 9.70
CA LEU A 439 -7.79 -17.48 10.89
C LEU A 439 -8.66 -16.25 10.56
N ILE A 440 -8.44 -15.61 9.41
CA ILE A 440 -9.15 -14.39 9.03
C ILE A 440 -10.54 -14.71 8.45
N LYS A 441 -10.68 -15.84 7.77
CA LYS A 441 -11.92 -16.22 7.07
C LYS A 441 -13.18 -16.18 7.94
N PRO A 442 -13.25 -16.67 9.19
CA PRO A 442 -14.44 -16.55 10.01
C PRO A 442 -14.92 -15.10 10.19
N PHE A 443 -14.00 -14.16 10.28
CA PHE A 443 -14.34 -12.74 10.36
C PHE A 443 -14.87 -12.22 9.02
N GLU A 444 -14.26 -12.58 7.88
CA GLU A 444 -14.78 -12.24 6.55
C GLU A 444 -16.21 -12.79 6.37
N ASP A 445 -16.44 -14.05 6.76
CA ASP A 445 -17.76 -14.68 6.68
C ASP A 445 -18.80 -13.95 7.55
N ALA A 446 -18.40 -13.50 8.74
CA ALA A 446 -19.28 -12.73 9.62
C ALA A 446 -19.63 -11.34 9.05
N LEU A 447 -18.69 -10.69 8.36
CA LEU A 447 -18.95 -9.44 7.64
C LEU A 447 -19.96 -9.66 6.51
N VAL A 448 -19.73 -10.66 5.66
CA VAL A 448 -20.61 -10.98 4.53
C VAL A 448 -22.01 -11.39 5.01
N ALA A 449 -22.10 -12.21 6.06
CA ALA A 449 -23.38 -12.58 6.67
C ALA A 449 -24.15 -11.37 7.23
N GLY A 450 -23.44 -10.33 7.66
CA GLY A 450 -24.02 -9.04 8.07
C GLY A 450 -24.32 -8.09 6.91
N GLY A 451 -24.14 -8.51 5.66
CA GLY A 451 -24.40 -7.69 4.45
C GLY A 451 -23.26 -6.72 4.09
N ALA A 452 -22.14 -6.76 4.80
CA ALA A 452 -21.01 -5.89 4.51
C ALA A 452 -20.19 -6.42 3.32
N PRO A 453 -19.84 -5.58 2.33
CA PRO A 453 -18.91 -5.98 1.28
C PRO A 453 -17.49 -6.12 1.86
N LEU A 454 -16.72 -7.09 1.35
CA LEU A 454 -15.31 -7.18 1.67
C LEU A 454 -14.56 -6.11 0.86
N ARG A 455 -13.92 -5.17 1.54
CA ARG A 455 -13.10 -4.11 0.93
C ARG A 455 -11.67 -4.23 1.43
N GLY A 456 -10.71 -3.97 0.55
CA GLY A 456 -9.28 -4.01 0.84
C GLY A 456 -8.64 -2.64 0.85
N PHE A 457 -7.31 -2.63 0.99
CA PHE A 457 -6.50 -1.43 0.89
C PHE A 457 -5.33 -1.67 -0.08
N VAL A 458 -5.19 -0.81 -1.10
CA VAL A 458 -4.26 -1.02 -2.21
C VAL A 458 -2.81 -1.20 -1.73
N ASN A 459 -2.34 -0.37 -0.79
CA ASN A 459 -0.98 -0.50 -0.26
C ASN A 459 -0.74 -1.78 0.57
N TYR A 460 -1.82 -2.49 1.00
CA TYR A 460 -1.76 -3.76 1.75
C TYR A 460 -2.53 -4.88 1.03
N ALA A 461 -2.51 -4.87 -0.30
CA ALA A 461 -3.22 -5.86 -1.11
C ALA A 461 -2.76 -7.30 -0.81
N ASP A 462 -3.70 -8.24 -0.83
CA ASP A 462 -3.42 -9.67 -0.63
C ASP A 462 -3.11 -10.35 -1.95
N THR A 463 -1.88 -10.85 -2.12
CA THR A 463 -1.41 -11.53 -3.34
C THR A 463 -2.11 -12.85 -3.64
N GLU A 464 -2.85 -13.41 -2.69
CA GLU A 464 -3.50 -14.71 -2.80
C GLU A 464 -4.94 -14.61 -3.32
N LEU A 465 -5.43 -13.40 -3.60
CA LEU A 465 -6.77 -13.19 -4.14
C LEU A 465 -6.79 -13.42 -5.66
N SER A 466 -7.87 -14.02 -6.15
CA SER A 466 -8.21 -14.07 -7.57
C SER A 466 -8.53 -12.69 -8.12
N GLU A 467 -8.55 -12.54 -9.46
CA GLU A 467 -8.89 -11.26 -10.10
C GLU A 467 -10.27 -10.76 -9.67
N ALA A 468 -11.28 -11.61 -9.65
CA ALA A 468 -12.63 -11.26 -9.23
C ALA A 468 -12.67 -10.75 -7.77
N GLU A 469 -11.85 -11.35 -6.88
CA GLU A 469 -11.80 -10.95 -5.48
C GLU A 469 -11.06 -9.62 -5.31
N TRP A 470 -9.83 -9.49 -5.85
CA TRP A 470 -9.06 -8.27 -5.61
C TRP A 470 -9.68 -7.06 -6.33
N SER A 471 -10.21 -7.23 -7.55
CA SER A 471 -10.83 -6.13 -8.27
C SER A 471 -12.07 -5.61 -7.56
N SER A 472 -12.91 -6.51 -7.04
CA SER A 472 -14.06 -6.16 -6.22
C SER A 472 -13.65 -5.47 -4.91
N ARG A 473 -12.65 -6.02 -4.19
CA ARG A 473 -12.23 -5.49 -2.87
C ARG A 473 -11.52 -4.14 -2.96
N LEU A 474 -10.74 -3.90 -4.02
CA LEU A 474 -9.93 -2.69 -4.17
C LEU A 474 -10.64 -1.59 -4.96
N TYR A 475 -11.40 -1.94 -6.00
CA TYR A 475 -11.94 -0.97 -6.94
C TYR A 475 -13.47 -1.02 -7.08
N GLY A 476 -14.11 -2.15 -6.75
CA GLY A 476 -15.58 -2.28 -6.82
C GLY A 476 -16.11 -1.87 -8.20
N SER A 477 -17.09 -0.96 -8.22
CA SER A 477 -17.70 -0.44 -9.46
C SER A 477 -16.76 0.39 -10.34
N ASN A 478 -15.62 0.82 -9.81
CA ASN A 478 -14.64 1.62 -10.57
C ASN A 478 -13.76 0.76 -11.49
N PHE A 479 -13.76 -0.58 -11.33
CA PHE A 479 -12.85 -1.47 -12.05
C PHE A 479 -13.05 -1.46 -13.56
N ASP A 480 -14.29 -1.39 -14.04
CA ASP A 480 -14.56 -1.34 -15.49
C ASP A 480 -14.07 -0.05 -16.14
N ARG A 481 -14.19 1.10 -15.44
CA ARG A 481 -13.60 2.36 -15.91
C ARG A 481 -12.08 2.26 -15.98
N LEU A 482 -11.43 1.63 -14.99
CA LEU A 482 -9.98 1.40 -15.02
C LEU A 482 -9.54 0.58 -16.22
N LYS A 483 -10.25 -0.51 -16.57
CA LYS A 483 -9.97 -1.29 -17.78
C LYS A 483 -10.15 -0.47 -19.07
N GLN A 484 -11.20 0.36 -19.15
CA GLN A 484 -11.38 1.27 -20.29
C GLN A 484 -10.22 2.25 -20.43
N LEU A 485 -9.77 2.86 -19.32
CA LEU A 485 -8.62 3.78 -19.34
C LEU A 485 -7.32 3.04 -19.69
N LYS A 486 -7.19 1.77 -19.35
CA LYS A 486 -6.06 0.93 -19.76
C LYS A 486 -5.91 0.89 -21.29
N THR A 487 -7.01 0.78 -22.03
CA THR A 487 -6.97 0.80 -23.52
C THR A 487 -6.47 2.12 -24.10
N VAL A 488 -6.57 3.21 -23.36
CA VAL A 488 -6.12 4.54 -23.79
C VAL A 488 -4.64 4.78 -23.46
N TYR A 489 -4.25 4.47 -22.22
CA TYR A 489 -2.94 4.83 -21.68
C TYR A 489 -1.88 3.73 -21.78
N ASP A 490 -2.29 2.47 -21.89
CA ASP A 490 -1.40 1.34 -22.09
C ASP A 490 -2.04 0.24 -22.97
N PRO A 491 -2.36 0.55 -24.23
CA PRO A 491 -3.04 -0.37 -25.15
C PRO A 491 -2.21 -1.61 -25.50
N GLU A 492 -0.90 -1.58 -25.29
CA GLU A 492 0.01 -2.70 -25.52
C GLU A 492 0.18 -3.60 -24.27
N GLY A 493 -0.40 -3.21 -23.12
CA GLY A 493 -0.29 -3.98 -21.88
C GLY A 493 1.13 -4.05 -21.32
N VAL A 494 1.96 -3.02 -21.55
CA VAL A 494 3.35 -2.98 -21.08
C VAL A 494 3.42 -2.98 -19.54
N PHE A 495 2.47 -2.32 -18.88
CA PHE A 495 2.39 -2.22 -17.42
C PHE A 495 1.46 -3.25 -16.77
N VAL A 496 1.37 -4.48 -17.32
CA VAL A 496 0.78 -5.65 -16.67
C VAL A 496 1.88 -6.36 -15.87
N ASN A 497 2.42 -5.64 -14.90
CA ASN A 497 3.70 -5.91 -14.25
C ASN A 497 3.57 -6.67 -12.93
N HIS A 498 2.36 -6.95 -12.45
CA HIS A 498 2.09 -7.76 -11.26
C HIS A 498 0.69 -8.37 -11.32
N LYS A 499 0.42 -9.34 -10.43
CA LYS A 499 -0.84 -10.12 -10.43
C LYS A 499 -2.12 -9.28 -10.30
N GLN A 500 -2.04 -8.08 -9.74
CA GLN A 500 -3.17 -7.18 -9.51
C GLN A 500 -3.04 -5.87 -10.30
N ALA A 501 -2.23 -5.86 -11.36
CA ALA A 501 -2.22 -4.77 -12.32
C ALA A 501 -3.55 -4.76 -13.09
N ILE A 502 -4.04 -3.57 -13.42
CA ILE A 502 -5.27 -3.42 -14.20
C ILE A 502 -5.04 -4.06 -15.58
N PRO A 503 -5.83 -5.07 -15.96
CA PRO A 503 -5.69 -5.72 -17.26
C PRO A 503 -6.36 -4.90 -18.35
N LEU A 504 -6.08 -5.23 -19.60
CA LEU A 504 -6.92 -4.85 -20.74
C LEU A 504 -8.28 -5.57 -20.63
N PRO A 505 -9.36 -5.00 -21.20
CA PRO A 505 -10.70 -5.60 -21.19
C PRO A 505 -10.76 -7.00 -21.79
#